data_abbe6443b181235bbc66c73bf2b4bda3
#
_entry.id   abbe6443b181235bbc66c73bf2b4bda3
#
_cell.length_a   1.000
_cell.length_b   1.000
_cell.length_c   1.000
_cell.angle_alpha   90.00
_cell.angle_beta   90.00
_cell.angle_gamma   90.00
#
_symmetry.space_group_name_H-M   'P 1'
#
loop_
_entity.id
_entity.type
_entity.pdbx_description
1 polymer ?
#
loop_
_entity_poly.entity_id
_entity_poly.type
_entity_poly.pdbx_seq_one_letter_code
_entity_poly.pdbx_strand_id
1 'polypeptide(L)'
;NTSASIYYDNDVAIGSVTITEIDEVNKTVSGTFHSKVKGYTDGTETEITTGSFTKIPYSTELPVSTMSAKIDGVQFNSTVVVSASAMGTLVLNGQTLGAQQIITISVPEAITVGTYALGELGFSDQYTTYSKNGKTYASISGTLKITVHNKTTKHIEGTFSFDAEPFGFEGSNISATEGIFSIDY
;
A
#
# COMPACT_ATOMS: atom_id res chain seq x y z
N ASN A 1 11.90 0.40 -27.78
CA ASN A 1 12.39 0.64 -26.41
C ASN A 1 11.70 1.88 -25.86
N THR A 2 10.65 1.69 -25.08
CA THR A 2 10.03 2.77 -24.30
C THR A 2 10.78 2.84 -22.98
N SER A 3 11.62 3.86 -22.80
CA SER A 3 12.20 4.17 -21.50
C SER A 3 11.10 4.76 -20.63
N ALA A 4 10.82 4.17 -19.49
CA ALA A 4 9.95 4.77 -18.48
C ALA A 4 10.81 5.72 -17.62
N SER A 5 10.41 6.99 -17.55
CA SER A 5 11.02 7.97 -16.66
C SER A 5 10.16 8.10 -15.39
N ILE A 6 10.81 8.06 -14.23
CA ILE A 6 10.16 8.28 -12.93
C ILE A 6 10.40 9.73 -12.54
N TYR A 7 9.33 10.43 -12.16
CA TYR A 7 9.34 11.80 -11.70
C TYR A 7 8.80 11.88 -10.28
N TYR A 8 9.28 12.82 -9.48
CA TYR A 8 8.83 13.05 -8.11
C TYR A 8 8.64 14.55 -7.85
N ASP A 9 7.82 14.86 -6.87
CA ASP A 9 7.61 16.20 -6.35
C ASP A 9 8.63 16.48 -5.23
N ASN A 10 9.14 17.67 -5.18
CA ASN A 10 10.23 18.07 -4.28
C ASN A 10 9.69 19.00 -3.18
N ASP A 11 8.85 18.49 -2.30
CA ASP A 11 8.37 19.12 -1.04
C ASP A 11 7.70 20.52 -1.12
N VAL A 12 7.54 21.08 -2.30
CA VAL A 12 6.80 22.33 -2.52
C VAL A 12 5.66 22.02 -3.48
N ALA A 13 4.44 22.32 -3.08
CA ALA A 13 3.27 22.16 -3.94
C ALA A 13 3.39 23.02 -5.21
N ILE A 14 3.91 22.43 -6.29
CA ILE A 14 4.16 23.09 -7.58
C ILE A 14 3.11 22.68 -8.62
N GLY A 15 1.94 22.35 -8.17
CA GLY A 15 0.83 21.94 -9.04
C GLY A 15 -0.53 22.27 -8.45
N SER A 16 -1.54 22.08 -9.27
CA SER A 16 -2.95 22.20 -8.87
C SER A 16 -3.81 21.17 -9.58
N VAL A 17 -4.86 20.75 -8.90
CA VAL A 17 -5.95 19.96 -9.47
C VAL A 17 -7.22 20.77 -9.31
N THR A 18 -7.97 20.91 -10.39
CA THR A 18 -9.29 21.56 -10.38
C THR A 18 -10.34 20.56 -10.80
N ILE A 19 -11.27 20.27 -9.91
CA ILE A 19 -12.46 19.46 -10.24
C ILE A 19 -13.44 20.37 -10.98
N THR A 20 -13.78 20.03 -12.22
CA THR A 20 -14.70 20.80 -13.07
C THR A 20 -16.11 20.21 -13.08
N GLU A 21 -16.24 18.92 -12.77
CA GLU A 21 -17.54 18.24 -12.75
C GLU A 21 -17.50 17.07 -11.76
N ILE A 22 -18.58 16.93 -10.98
CA ILE A 22 -18.87 15.72 -10.20
C ILE A 22 -20.26 15.26 -10.62
N ASP A 23 -20.34 14.12 -11.28
CA ASP A 23 -21.60 13.46 -11.64
C ASP A 23 -21.96 12.45 -10.54
N GLU A 24 -22.85 12.86 -9.64
CA GLU A 24 -23.29 12.03 -8.52
C GLU A 24 -24.19 10.87 -8.94
N VAL A 25 -24.80 10.92 -10.11
CA VAL A 25 -25.67 9.85 -10.64
C VAL A 25 -24.83 8.72 -11.21
N ASN A 26 -23.87 9.05 -12.08
CA ASN A 26 -22.98 8.07 -12.71
C ASN A 26 -21.73 7.80 -11.89
N LYS A 27 -21.56 8.48 -10.73
CA LYS A 27 -20.40 8.36 -9.85
C LYS A 27 -19.08 8.59 -10.61
N THR A 28 -19.00 9.70 -11.35
CA THR A 28 -17.79 10.07 -12.08
C THR A 28 -17.35 11.49 -11.75
N VAL A 29 -16.04 11.73 -11.87
CA VAL A 29 -15.41 13.02 -11.66
C VAL A 29 -14.57 13.40 -12.87
N SER A 30 -14.63 14.67 -13.26
CA SER A 30 -13.81 15.26 -14.33
C SER A 30 -13.06 16.47 -13.82
N GLY A 31 -11.91 16.76 -14.40
CA GLY A 31 -11.12 17.90 -13.99
C GLY A 31 -9.90 18.15 -14.84
N THR A 32 -9.11 19.11 -14.39
CA THR A 32 -7.83 19.46 -14.99
C THR A 32 -6.74 19.49 -13.93
N PHE A 33 -5.51 19.33 -14.35
CA PHE A 33 -4.36 19.47 -13.46
C PHE A 33 -3.17 20.09 -14.17
N HIS A 34 -2.33 20.70 -13.39
CA HIS A 34 -1.03 21.16 -13.82
C HIS A 34 0.00 20.81 -12.73
N SER A 35 1.20 20.47 -13.11
CA SER A 35 2.26 20.11 -12.15
C SER A 35 3.64 20.34 -12.75
N LYS A 36 4.61 20.68 -11.91
CA LYS A 36 6.04 20.56 -12.21
C LYS A 36 6.58 19.32 -11.51
N VAL A 37 7.31 18.52 -12.24
CA VAL A 37 7.89 17.28 -11.76
C VAL A 37 9.37 17.22 -12.09
N LYS A 38 10.15 16.53 -11.25
CA LYS A 38 11.59 16.42 -11.41
C LYS A 38 11.98 14.97 -11.66
N GLY A 39 12.82 14.75 -12.66
CA GLY A 39 13.37 13.42 -12.96
C GLY A 39 14.23 12.91 -11.82
N TYR A 40 13.92 11.70 -11.34
CA TYR A 40 14.61 11.08 -10.20
C TYR A 40 16.11 10.85 -10.48
N THR A 41 16.47 10.51 -11.72
CA THR A 41 17.82 10.09 -12.10
C THR A 41 18.70 11.24 -12.61
N ASP A 42 18.11 12.19 -13.34
CA ASP A 42 18.83 13.24 -14.06
C ASP A 42 18.54 14.66 -13.57
N GLY A 43 17.56 14.78 -12.64
CA GLY A 43 17.14 16.05 -12.10
C GLY A 43 16.41 16.98 -13.09
N THR A 44 16.06 16.47 -14.29
CA THR A 44 15.39 17.24 -15.33
C THR A 44 14.00 17.68 -14.86
N GLU A 45 13.70 18.97 -14.93
CA GLU A 45 12.38 19.49 -14.62
C GLU A 45 11.46 19.40 -15.83
N THR A 46 10.26 18.90 -15.62
CA THR A 46 9.21 18.82 -16.64
C THR A 46 7.95 19.49 -16.13
N GLU A 47 7.33 20.31 -16.94
CA GLU A 47 6.08 20.95 -16.61
C GLU A 47 4.93 20.31 -17.40
N ILE A 48 3.91 19.83 -16.66
CA ILE A 48 2.64 19.39 -17.21
C ILE A 48 1.69 20.60 -17.14
N THR A 49 1.53 21.31 -18.25
CA THR A 49 0.80 22.59 -18.29
C THR A 49 -0.70 22.42 -18.43
N THR A 50 -1.17 21.34 -19.06
CA THR A 50 -2.59 21.09 -19.35
C THR A 50 -2.90 19.62 -19.27
N GLY A 51 -2.97 19.07 -18.06
CA GLY A 51 -3.51 17.75 -17.83
C GLY A 51 -5.03 17.79 -17.70
N SER A 52 -5.72 16.77 -18.19
CA SER A 52 -7.16 16.61 -17.98
C SER A 52 -7.50 15.15 -17.68
N PHE A 53 -8.56 14.96 -16.92
CA PHE A 53 -9.19 13.68 -16.70
C PHE A 53 -10.70 13.84 -16.87
N THR A 54 -11.33 12.83 -17.44
CA THR A 54 -12.76 12.90 -17.79
C THR A 54 -13.44 11.62 -17.34
N LYS A 55 -14.53 11.78 -16.57
CA LYS A 55 -15.39 10.68 -16.12
C LYS A 55 -14.64 9.54 -15.44
N ILE A 56 -13.65 9.89 -14.58
CA ILE A 56 -13.02 8.88 -13.72
C ILE A 56 -14.08 8.40 -12.73
N PRO A 57 -14.35 7.08 -12.67
CA PRO A 57 -15.33 6.56 -11.73
C PRO A 57 -14.84 6.70 -10.29
N TYR A 58 -15.74 7.01 -9.37
CA TYR A 58 -15.48 6.98 -7.94
C TYR A 58 -16.58 6.19 -7.22
N SER A 59 -16.23 5.57 -6.09
CA SER A 59 -17.18 4.95 -5.18
C SER A 59 -17.44 5.84 -3.97
N THR A 60 -18.70 5.94 -3.57
CA THR A 60 -19.10 6.55 -2.30
C THR A 60 -19.18 5.51 -1.18
N GLU A 61 -19.18 4.24 -1.53
CA GLU A 61 -18.99 3.15 -0.60
C GLU A 61 -17.48 2.89 -0.53
N LEU A 62 -16.86 3.25 0.57
CA LEU A 62 -15.51 2.80 0.85
C LEU A 62 -15.60 1.28 0.99
N PRO A 63 -14.83 0.50 0.21
CA PRO A 63 -14.67 -0.90 0.52
C PRO A 63 -14.26 -0.98 1.99
N VAL A 64 -14.93 -1.81 2.77
CA VAL A 64 -14.61 -1.98 4.19
C VAL A 64 -13.38 -2.88 4.27
N SER A 65 -12.28 -2.39 3.73
CA SER A 65 -11.00 -3.06 3.89
C SER A 65 -10.55 -2.95 5.33
N THR A 66 -10.16 -4.07 5.91
CA THR A 66 -9.74 -4.17 7.30
C THR A 66 -8.42 -4.89 7.42
N MET A 67 -7.62 -4.50 8.41
CA MET A 67 -6.46 -5.25 8.85
C MET A 67 -6.29 -5.08 10.36
N SER A 68 -6.09 -6.18 11.06
CA SER A 68 -5.82 -6.16 12.49
C SER A 68 -4.80 -7.23 12.88
N ALA A 69 -4.12 -7.05 14.00
CA ALA A 69 -3.18 -7.99 14.58
C ALA A 69 -2.93 -7.66 16.06
N LYS A 70 -2.16 -8.51 16.75
CA LYS A 70 -1.53 -8.17 18.02
C LYS A 70 -0.03 -8.04 17.83
N ILE A 71 0.53 -6.89 18.18
CA ILE A 71 1.98 -6.63 18.16
C ILE A 71 2.49 -6.70 19.59
N ASP A 72 3.33 -7.68 19.91
CA ASP A 72 3.78 -7.98 21.28
C ASP A 72 2.60 -8.04 22.27
N GLY A 73 1.49 -8.65 21.85
CA GLY A 73 0.25 -8.78 22.62
C GLY A 73 -0.65 -7.55 22.63
N VAL A 74 -0.21 -6.41 22.08
CA VAL A 74 -1.00 -5.18 22.00
C VAL A 74 -1.81 -5.11 20.71
N GLN A 75 -3.11 -4.83 20.83
CA GLN A 75 -4.01 -4.80 19.67
C GLN A 75 -3.64 -3.67 18.70
N PHE A 76 -3.47 -4.04 17.44
CA PHE A 76 -3.41 -3.18 16.27
C PHE A 76 -4.72 -3.30 15.49
N ASN A 77 -5.39 -2.18 15.25
CA ASN A 77 -6.53 -2.10 14.34
C ASN A 77 -6.27 -0.99 13.32
N SER A 78 -6.28 -1.32 12.06
CA SER A 78 -6.19 -0.30 11.03
C SER A 78 -7.42 0.60 11.02
N THR A 79 -7.22 1.89 10.85
CA THR A 79 -8.27 2.88 10.57
C THR A 79 -8.30 3.24 9.08
N VAL A 80 -7.20 2.99 8.39
CA VAL A 80 -7.06 3.16 6.95
C VAL A 80 -6.37 1.91 6.40
N VAL A 81 -6.89 1.39 5.30
CA VAL A 81 -6.23 0.35 4.52
C VAL A 81 -6.00 0.85 3.11
N VAL A 82 -4.79 0.69 2.62
CA VAL A 82 -4.38 1.10 1.27
C VAL A 82 -3.71 -0.09 0.60
N SER A 83 -4.03 -0.30 -0.65
CA SER A 83 -3.41 -1.35 -1.48
C SER A 83 -2.85 -0.77 -2.76
N ALA A 84 -1.81 -1.39 -3.28
CA ALA A 84 -1.22 -1.05 -4.57
C ALA A 84 -0.72 -2.31 -5.26
N SER A 85 -0.89 -2.37 -6.57
CA SER A 85 -0.31 -3.41 -7.42
C SER A 85 0.62 -2.75 -8.44
N ALA A 86 1.88 -3.15 -8.44
CA ALA A 86 2.88 -2.67 -9.37
C ALA A 86 3.96 -3.73 -9.62
N MET A 87 4.41 -3.86 -10.87
CA MET A 87 5.50 -4.76 -11.27
C MET A 87 5.31 -6.21 -10.82
N GLY A 88 4.05 -6.69 -10.78
CA GLY A 88 3.73 -8.06 -10.36
C GLY A 88 3.70 -8.27 -8.84
N THR A 89 3.82 -7.23 -8.05
CA THR A 89 3.72 -7.25 -6.59
C THR A 89 2.45 -6.56 -6.13
N LEU A 90 1.73 -7.18 -5.22
CA LEU A 90 0.60 -6.63 -4.51
C LEU A 90 1.06 -6.25 -3.09
N VAL A 91 0.88 -4.99 -2.74
CA VAL A 91 1.23 -4.41 -1.44
C VAL A 91 -0.05 -4.04 -0.70
N LEU A 92 -0.22 -4.57 0.50
CA LEU A 92 -1.38 -4.36 1.37
C LEU A 92 -0.92 -3.63 2.63
N ASN A 93 -1.44 -2.43 2.88
CA ASN A 93 -1.06 -1.61 4.03
C ASN A 93 -2.25 -1.38 4.95
N GLY A 94 -2.15 -1.79 6.20
CA GLY A 94 -3.05 -1.36 7.26
C GLY A 94 -2.37 -0.29 8.12
N GLN A 95 -3.04 0.84 8.35
CA GLN A 95 -2.49 1.98 9.07
C GLN A 95 -3.41 2.42 10.20
N THR A 96 -2.84 2.82 11.34
CA THR A 96 -3.58 3.56 12.37
C THR A 96 -3.69 5.04 12.01
N LEU A 97 -4.60 5.76 12.68
CA LEU A 97 -4.78 7.19 12.47
C LEU A 97 -3.45 7.95 12.55
N GLY A 98 -3.19 8.80 11.55
CA GLY A 98 -1.93 9.53 11.45
C GLY A 98 -0.72 8.67 11.10
N ALA A 99 -0.94 7.44 10.59
CA ALA A 99 0.11 6.51 10.17
C ALA A 99 1.18 6.23 11.25
N GLN A 100 0.81 6.34 12.53
CA GLN A 100 1.74 6.08 13.65
C GLN A 100 2.18 4.62 13.73
N GLN A 101 1.32 3.70 13.27
CA GLN A 101 1.63 2.29 13.12
C GLN A 101 1.15 1.83 11.75
N ILE A 102 1.97 1.05 11.08
CA ILE A 102 1.68 0.52 9.74
C ILE A 102 2.12 -0.94 9.70
N ILE A 103 1.24 -1.82 9.24
CA ILE A 103 1.61 -3.18 8.81
C ILE A 103 1.55 -3.20 7.30
N THR A 104 2.62 -3.65 6.66
CA THR A 104 2.69 -3.86 5.21
C THR A 104 2.87 -5.35 4.94
N ILE A 105 2.03 -5.92 4.09
CA ILE A 105 2.18 -7.28 3.55
C ILE A 105 2.48 -7.14 2.05
N SER A 106 3.59 -7.69 1.61
CA SER A 106 3.98 -7.74 0.20
C SER A 106 3.94 -9.17 -0.31
N VAL A 107 3.24 -9.39 -1.41
CA VAL A 107 3.07 -10.71 -2.04
C VAL A 107 3.12 -10.58 -3.56
N PRO A 108 3.45 -11.64 -4.30
CA PRO A 108 3.24 -11.66 -5.74
C PRO A 108 1.76 -11.42 -6.09
N GLU A 109 1.47 -10.59 -7.08
CA GLU A 109 0.09 -10.38 -7.56
C GLU A 109 -0.55 -11.70 -8.05
N ALA A 110 0.28 -12.64 -8.48
CA ALA A 110 -0.14 -13.97 -8.92
C ALA A 110 -0.48 -14.93 -7.77
N ILE A 111 -0.25 -14.56 -6.50
CA ILE A 111 -0.47 -15.43 -5.34
C ILE A 111 -1.85 -16.09 -5.38
N THR A 112 -1.97 -17.31 -4.91
CA THR A 112 -3.24 -18.07 -4.88
C THR A 112 -3.65 -18.35 -3.45
N VAL A 113 -4.84 -18.91 -3.28
CA VAL A 113 -5.27 -19.46 -1.98
C VAL A 113 -4.28 -20.53 -1.52
N GLY A 114 -3.79 -20.43 -0.29
CA GLY A 114 -2.76 -21.31 0.24
C GLY A 114 -2.11 -20.77 1.50
N THR A 115 -1.14 -21.52 2.01
CA THR A 115 -0.33 -21.13 3.15
C THR A 115 1.12 -20.97 2.70
N TYR A 116 1.72 -19.83 3.06
CA TYR A 116 3.03 -19.40 2.62
C TYR A 116 3.89 -19.04 3.82
N ALA A 117 5.18 -19.32 3.74
CA ALA A 117 6.14 -18.79 4.70
C ALA A 117 6.37 -17.31 4.41
N LEU A 118 6.37 -16.49 5.45
CA LEU A 118 6.88 -15.12 5.38
C LEU A 118 8.39 -15.17 5.66
N GLY A 119 9.16 -14.52 4.84
CA GLY A 119 10.60 -14.48 4.96
C GLY A 119 11.14 -13.05 5.06
N GLU A 120 12.43 -12.92 4.84
CA GLU A 120 13.16 -11.65 4.96
C GLU A 120 12.87 -10.71 3.80
N LEU A 121 12.80 -9.43 4.13
CA LEU A 121 12.68 -8.33 3.16
C LEU A 121 13.82 -8.38 2.14
N GLY A 122 13.48 -8.42 0.85
CA GLY A 122 14.44 -8.45 -0.26
C GLY A 122 15.00 -9.84 -0.60
N PHE A 123 14.69 -10.88 0.19
CA PHE A 123 15.11 -12.26 -0.05
C PHE A 123 13.95 -13.22 -0.28
N SER A 124 12.74 -12.81 0.05
CA SER A 124 11.52 -13.62 -0.09
C SER A 124 10.49 -12.92 -0.96
N ASP A 125 9.73 -13.71 -1.73
CA ASP A 125 8.61 -13.20 -2.54
C ASP A 125 7.44 -12.72 -1.66
N GLN A 126 7.33 -13.25 -0.44
CA GLN A 126 6.36 -12.86 0.57
C GLN A 126 7.09 -12.40 1.82
N TYR A 127 6.86 -11.16 2.20
CA TYR A 127 7.42 -10.57 3.42
C TYR A 127 6.46 -9.57 4.04
N THR A 128 6.71 -9.24 5.29
CA THR A 128 5.96 -8.19 5.99
C THR A 128 6.91 -7.19 6.63
N THR A 129 6.40 -5.97 6.80
CA THR A 129 7.05 -4.99 7.66
C THR A 129 6.04 -4.42 8.64
N TYR A 130 6.54 -4.02 9.80
CA TYR A 130 5.81 -3.23 10.77
C TYR A 130 6.56 -1.95 11.06
N SER A 131 5.91 -0.82 10.97
CA SER A 131 6.49 0.48 11.30
C SER A 131 5.74 1.13 12.44
N LYS A 132 6.48 1.72 13.38
CA LYS A 132 5.94 2.48 14.51
C LYS A 132 6.83 3.68 14.79
N ASN A 133 6.24 4.89 14.78
CA ASN A 133 6.93 6.13 15.08
C ASN A 133 8.23 6.32 14.27
N GLY A 134 8.19 6.00 12.97
CA GLY A 134 9.33 6.11 12.07
C GLY A 134 10.38 5.01 12.16
N LYS A 135 10.19 4.01 13.02
CA LYS A 135 11.03 2.81 13.12
C LYS A 135 10.36 1.66 12.39
N THR A 136 11.11 0.99 11.52
CA THR A 136 10.62 -0.16 10.73
C THR A 136 11.24 -1.45 11.22
N TYR A 137 10.43 -2.48 11.33
CA TYR A 137 10.81 -3.87 11.59
C TYR A 137 10.51 -4.69 10.35
N ALA A 138 11.44 -5.52 9.93
CA ALA A 138 11.29 -6.40 8.78
C ALA A 138 11.10 -7.85 9.23
N SER A 139 10.18 -8.58 8.61
CA SER A 139 9.97 -9.98 8.95
C SER A 139 11.22 -10.80 8.72
N ILE A 140 11.49 -11.72 9.64
CA ILE A 140 12.54 -12.75 9.55
C ILE A 140 11.94 -14.15 9.42
N SER A 141 10.71 -14.32 9.90
CA SER A 141 9.94 -15.56 9.81
C SER A 141 8.46 -15.27 9.96
N GLY A 142 7.62 -16.22 9.57
CA GLY A 142 6.18 -16.09 9.79
C GLY A 142 5.38 -16.98 8.87
N THR A 143 4.05 -16.82 8.96
CA THR A 143 3.08 -17.55 8.15
C THR A 143 2.05 -16.57 7.61
N LEU A 144 1.78 -16.65 6.32
CA LEU A 144 0.69 -15.98 5.63
C LEU A 144 -0.25 -17.04 5.05
N LYS A 145 -1.52 -16.97 5.40
CA LYS A 145 -2.54 -17.82 4.80
C LYS A 145 -3.52 -16.97 4.01
N ILE A 146 -3.54 -17.15 2.70
CA ILE A 146 -4.53 -16.55 1.81
C ILE A 146 -5.77 -17.47 1.80
N THR A 147 -6.91 -16.95 2.20
CA THR A 147 -8.19 -17.68 2.25
C THR A 147 -9.09 -17.37 1.07
N VAL A 148 -9.01 -16.15 0.55
CA VAL A 148 -9.71 -15.69 -0.64
C VAL A 148 -8.75 -14.86 -1.49
N HIS A 149 -8.76 -15.05 -2.80
CA HIS A 149 -8.12 -14.14 -3.75
C HIS A 149 -8.92 -14.12 -5.04
N ASN A 150 -9.79 -13.12 -5.17
CA ASN A 150 -10.59 -12.89 -6.36
C ASN A 150 -9.97 -11.76 -7.20
N LYS A 151 -9.28 -12.13 -8.27
CA LYS A 151 -8.60 -11.18 -9.17
C LYS A 151 -9.58 -10.37 -10.04
N THR A 152 -10.80 -10.86 -10.21
CA THR A 152 -11.83 -10.16 -10.99
C THR A 152 -12.46 -9.02 -10.17
N THR A 153 -12.81 -9.31 -8.93
CA THR A 153 -13.37 -8.30 -8.01
C THR A 153 -12.30 -7.54 -7.25
N LYS A 154 -11.01 -7.89 -7.45
CA LYS A 154 -9.88 -7.25 -6.75
C LYS A 154 -9.99 -7.35 -5.24
N HIS A 155 -10.33 -8.54 -4.73
CA HIS A 155 -10.53 -8.81 -3.31
C HIS A 155 -9.60 -9.92 -2.81
N ILE A 156 -8.94 -9.68 -1.67
CA ILE A 156 -8.04 -10.64 -1.03
C ILE A 156 -8.30 -10.70 0.48
N GLU A 157 -8.34 -11.92 1.03
CA GLU A 157 -8.50 -12.16 2.47
C GLU A 157 -7.45 -13.14 2.97
N GLY A 158 -7.12 -13.03 4.23
CA GLY A 158 -6.20 -13.97 4.84
C GLY A 158 -5.89 -13.69 6.30
N THR A 159 -5.02 -14.53 6.84
CA THR A 159 -4.46 -14.40 8.17
C THR A 159 -2.95 -14.40 8.13
N PHE A 160 -2.30 -13.81 9.13
CA PHE A 160 -0.84 -13.76 9.21
C PHE A 160 -0.33 -13.77 10.63
N SER A 161 0.90 -14.23 10.78
CA SER A 161 1.72 -14.03 11.97
C SER A 161 3.18 -13.94 11.54
N PHE A 162 3.99 -13.13 12.23
CA PHE A 162 5.40 -13.00 11.91
C PHE A 162 6.24 -12.55 13.11
N ASP A 163 7.50 -12.91 13.09
CA ASP A 163 8.54 -12.31 13.91
C ASP A 163 9.34 -11.36 13.01
N ALA A 164 9.69 -10.19 13.54
CA ALA A 164 10.43 -9.19 12.81
C ALA A 164 11.55 -8.56 13.65
N GLU A 165 12.63 -8.23 12.97
CA GLU A 165 13.79 -7.57 13.56
C GLU A 165 13.85 -6.09 13.19
N PRO A 166 14.50 -5.24 14.00
CA PRO A 166 14.72 -3.85 13.68
C PRO A 166 15.48 -3.68 12.36
N PHE A 167 14.94 -2.84 11.46
CA PHE A 167 15.57 -2.54 10.18
C PHE A 167 16.27 -1.18 10.22
N GLY A 168 17.62 -1.22 10.22
CA GLY A 168 18.44 -0.01 10.22
C GLY A 168 18.59 0.70 11.58
N PHE A 169 18.20 0.06 12.67
CA PHE A 169 18.43 0.57 14.05
C PHE A 169 18.62 -0.59 15.04
N GLU A 170 19.17 -0.30 16.21
CA GLU A 170 19.30 -1.32 17.28
C GLU A 170 18.02 -1.41 18.11
N GLY A 171 17.62 -2.63 18.47
CA GLY A 171 16.42 -2.87 19.25
C GLY A 171 16.12 -4.37 19.42
N SER A 172 15.08 -4.66 20.18
CA SER A 172 14.57 -6.02 20.30
C SER A 172 13.64 -6.37 19.14
N ASN A 173 13.61 -7.63 18.76
CA ASN A 173 12.61 -8.16 17.82
C ASN A 173 11.20 -7.96 18.37
N ILE A 174 10.23 -7.93 17.47
CA ILE A 174 8.80 -7.89 17.78
C ILE A 174 8.11 -9.13 17.20
N SER A 175 6.96 -9.47 17.76
CA SER A 175 6.10 -10.54 17.24
C SER A 175 4.71 -10.02 16.91
N ALA A 176 4.23 -10.37 15.73
CA ALA A 176 2.86 -10.13 15.31
C ALA A 176 2.06 -11.44 15.29
N THR A 177 0.95 -11.47 15.99
CA THR A 177 0.07 -12.64 16.12
C THR A 177 -1.37 -12.28 15.83
N GLU A 178 -2.22 -13.29 15.58
CA GLU A 178 -3.67 -13.11 15.33
C GLU A 178 -3.96 -12.11 14.21
N GLY A 179 -3.06 -12.02 13.24
CA GLY A 179 -3.24 -11.15 12.09
C GLY A 179 -4.37 -11.63 11.20
N ILE A 180 -5.26 -10.71 10.79
CA ILE A 180 -6.33 -10.97 9.84
C ILE A 180 -6.49 -9.74 8.93
N PHE A 181 -6.80 -10.00 7.67
CA PHE A 181 -7.12 -8.94 6.71
C PHE A 181 -8.20 -9.37 5.73
N SER A 182 -8.96 -8.37 5.25
CA SER A 182 -9.93 -8.45 4.17
C SER A 182 -9.82 -7.13 3.40
N ILE A 183 -9.33 -7.16 2.15
CA ILE A 183 -8.89 -5.97 1.43
C ILE A 183 -9.35 -6.02 -0.02
N ASP A 184 -9.94 -4.91 -0.47
CA ASP A 184 -10.15 -4.63 -1.89
C ASP A 184 -8.96 -3.80 -2.44
N TYR A 185 -8.49 -4.13 -3.69
CA TYR A 185 -7.28 -3.55 -4.27
C TYR A 185 -7.39 -3.19 -5.75
#